data_0bcf26fa38f3fe6a47e658213db70992
#
_entry.id   0bcf26fa38f3fe6a47e658213db70992
#
_cell.length_a   1.000
_cell.length_b   1.000
_cell.length_c   1.000
_cell.angle_alpha   90.00
_cell.angle_beta   90.00
_cell.angle_gamma   90.00
#
_symmetry.space_group_name_H-M   'P 1'
#
loop_
_entity.id
_entity.type
_entity.pdbx_description
1 polymer ?
#
loop_
_entity_poly.entity_id
_entity_poly.type
_entity_poly.pdbx_seq_one_letter_code
_entity_poly.pdbx_strand_id
1 'polypeptide(L)'
;MAKAFAGTEAVREVSLTVDRGELFTVLGPSGCGKTTLLRLIAGFERPDDGEVRVGGRLVAGGGKWTPPERRRIGMVFQDYALFPHLSVEDNVAFGLPPRERGGGAAAALRRGPKRAAPAARTALELVGLQHKAERVPHELSGGERQRVALARALAPGPELVLLDEPFSSLDATLRASLRREVELILRDAEATAVLVTHDQEEALSLGDRLAVMCGGRLVQVGRPEEVYAHPADRWAAGFLGEVNVLSGVGRSGGEVETWLGVFDSPGARSGSVHLAVRPEQLELRGDRQGNAEVVEREFRGHDVLYRLRHETGGNVLVQLPSLELYDVGERVQVRPARAAVGSLVD
;
A
#
# COMPACT_ATOMS: atom_id res chain seq x y z
N MET A 1 7.48 -12.81 13.79
CA MET A 1 8.86 -12.29 13.95
C MET A 1 8.83 -11.03 14.78
N ALA A 2 9.90 -10.75 15.54
CA ALA A 2 10.04 -9.56 16.37
C ALA A 2 11.43 -8.91 16.18
N LYS A 3 11.52 -7.58 16.39
CA LYS A 3 12.75 -6.80 16.32
C LYS A 3 12.69 -5.56 17.19
N ALA A 4 13.70 -5.38 18.02
CA ALA A 4 13.88 -4.17 18.82
C ALA A 4 15.23 -3.50 18.52
N PHE A 5 15.29 -2.17 18.66
CA PHE A 5 16.49 -1.36 18.55
C PHE A 5 16.60 -0.47 19.80
N ALA A 6 17.70 -0.60 20.55
CA ALA A 6 17.94 0.19 21.75
C ALA A 6 16.72 0.26 22.71
N GLY A 7 16.02 -0.87 22.88
CA GLY A 7 14.85 -0.99 23.75
C GLY A 7 13.51 -0.58 23.12
N THR A 8 13.52 -0.07 21.89
CA THR A 8 12.28 0.24 21.16
C THR A 8 11.92 -0.91 20.24
N GLU A 9 10.76 -1.52 20.44
CA GLU A 9 10.25 -2.59 19.58
C GLU A 9 9.73 -2.02 18.27
N ALA A 10 10.50 -2.21 17.20
CA ALA A 10 10.13 -1.77 15.85
C ALA A 10 9.19 -2.74 15.13
N VAL A 11 9.30 -4.05 15.42
CA VAL A 11 8.42 -5.10 14.92
C VAL A 11 8.05 -6.01 16.08
N ARG A 12 6.73 -6.20 16.31
CA ARG A 12 6.16 -6.92 17.44
C ARG A 12 5.28 -8.06 16.95
N GLU A 13 5.75 -9.29 17.10
CA GLU A 13 4.98 -10.51 16.82
C GLU A 13 4.30 -10.52 15.43
N VAL A 14 4.92 -9.89 14.42
CA VAL A 14 4.38 -9.87 13.07
C VAL A 14 4.41 -11.27 12.47
N SER A 15 3.25 -11.75 12.02
CA SER A 15 3.09 -13.00 11.27
C SER A 15 2.26 -12.71 10.02
N LEU A 16 2.83 -12.99 8.85
CA LEU A 16 2.15 -12.82 7.56
C LEU A 16 2.63 -13.85 6.55
N THR A 17 1.79 -14.16 5.59
CA THR A 17 2.10 -15.03 4.46
C THR A 17 1.74 -14.30 3.20
N VAL A 18 2.61 -14.35 2.20
CA VAL A 18 2.40 -13.81 0.86
C VAL A 18 2.48 -14.98 -0.12
N ASP A 19 1.45 -15.12 -0.93
CA ASP A 19 1.35 -16.19 -1.90
C ASP A 19 2.17 -15.90 -3.17
N ARG A 20 2.47 -16.96 -3.93
CA ARG A 20 3.23 -16.78 -5.18
C ARG A 20 2.42 -16.00 -6.21
N GLY A 21 3.03 -14.99 -6.83
CA GLY A 21 2.39 -14.09 -7.80
C GLY A 21 1.50 -13.02 -7.16
N GLU A 22 1.41 -12.99 -5.82
CA GLU A 22 0.64 -12.00 -5.09
C GLU A 22 1.38 -10.66 -5.01
N LEU A 23 0.64 -9.56 -5.22
CA LEU A 23 1.05 -8.21 -4.88
C LEU A 23 0.47 -7.89 -3.50
N PHE A 24 1.33 -7.86 -2.49
CA PHE A 24 0.95 -7.62 -1.10
C PHE A 24 1.38 -6.23 -0.66
N THR A 25 0.46 -5.43 -0.11
CA THR A 25 0.77 -4.10 0.40
C THR A 25 0.82 -4.06 1.91
N VAL A 26 1.74 -3.27 2.47
CA VAL A 26 1.82 -2.98 3.91
C VAL A 26 1.68 -1.48 4.10
N LEU A 27 0.55 -1.07 4.65
CA LEU A 27 0.21 0.32 4.91
C LEU A 27 0.39 0.65 6.39
N GLY A 28 0.84 1.86 6.70
CA GLY A 28 0.91 2.33 8.08
C GLY A 28 1.58 3.69 8.19
N PRO A 29 1.43 4.40 9.32
CA PRO A 29 2.05 5.70 9.52
C PRO A 29 3.57 5.62 9.53
N SER A 30 4.23 6.76 9.37
CA SER A 30 5.68 6.85 9.47
C SER A 30 6.16 6.36 10.84
N GLY A 31 7.25 5.58 10.84
CA GLY A 31 7.82 5.03 12.08
C GLY A 31 7.11 3.79 12.66
N CYS A 32 6.04 3.26 12.03
CA CYS A 32 5.35 2.07 12.55
C CYS A 32 6.08 0.74 12.34
N GLY A 33 7.25 0.73 11.67
CA GLY A 33 8.08 -0.48 11.51
C GLY A 33 8.09 -1.10 10.11
N LYS A 34 7.43 -0.54 9.10
CA LYS A 34 7.35 -1.08 7.71
C LYS A 34 8.71 -1.32 7.07
N THR A 35 9.59 -0.30 7.04
CA THR A 35 10.95 -0.43 6.50
C THR A 35 11.77 -1.46 7.28
N THR A 36 11.57 -1.54 8.62
CA THR A 36 12.22 -2.58 9.44
C THR A 36 11.74 -3.96 9.04
N LEU A 37 10.44 -4.13 8.82
CA LEU A 37 9.87 -5.40 8.34
C LEU A 37 10.49 -5.81 6.98
N LEU A 38 10.59 -4.87 6.02
CA LEU A 38 11.26 -5.14 4.74
C LEU A 38 12.73 -5.52 4.93
N ARG A 39 13.47 -4.82 5.79
CA ARG A 39 14.88 -5.10 6.06
C ARG A 39 15.09 -6.49 6.70
N LEU A 40 14.17 -6.92 7.57
CA LEU A 40 14.18 -8.28 8.13
C LEU A 40 13.96 -9.33 7.03
N ILE A 41 13.00 -9.11 6.13
CA ILE A 41 12.73 -10.01 5.01
C ILE A 41 13.92 -10.03 4.04
N ALA A 42 14.46 -8.87 3.67
CA ALA A 42 15.61 -8.74 2.77
C ALA A 42 16.91 -9.30 3.36
N GLY A 43 17.04 -9.32 4.70
CA GLY A 43 18.23 -9.79 5.40
C GLY A 43 19.26 -8.73 5.74
N PHE A 44 18.90 -7.46 5.64
CA PHE A 44 19.72 -6.34 6.15
C PHE A 44 19.69 -6.27 7.68
N GLU A 45 18.63 -6.83 8.28
CA GLU A 45 18.48 -6.95 9.72
C GLU A 45 18.20 -8.40 10.11
N ARG A 46 18.61 -8.78 11.34
CA ARG A 46 18.29 -10.09 11.92
C ARG A 46 17.07 -9.94 12.83
N PRO A 47 16.06 -10.82 12.72
CA PRO A 47 15.00 -10.87 13.73
C PRO A 47 15.60 -11.29 15.08
N ASP A 48 15.07 -10.72 16.15
CA ASP A 48 15.42 -11.11 17.52
C ASP A 48 14.67 -12.39 17.90
N ASP A 49 13.45 -12.55 17.33
CA ASP A 49 12.65 -13.78 17.47
C ASP A 49 11.82 -14.06 16.21
N GLY A 50 11.43 -15.32 16.01
CA GLY A 50 10.64 -15.80 14.89
C GLY A 50 11.47 -16.18 13.67
N GLU A 51 10.78 -16.40 12.55
CA GLU A 51 11.34 -16.95 11.32
C GLU A 51 10.97 -16.12 10.09
N VAL A 52 11.85 -16.14 9.07
CA VAL A 52 11.58 -15.67 7.72
C VAL A 52 11.82 -16.80 6.74
N ARG A 53 10.83 -17.06 5.89
CA ARG A 53 10.91 -18.04 4.80
C ARG A 53 10.68 -17.34 3.46
N VAL A 54 11.47 -17.70 2.45
CA VAL A 54 11.36 -17.21 1.07
C VAL A 54 11.38 -18.43 0.14
N GLY A 55 10.39 -18.56 -0.71
CA GLY A 55 10.22 -19.73 -1.57
C GLY A 55 10.25 -21.06 -0.78
N GLY A 56 9.58 -21.09 0.38
CA GLY A 56 9.56 -22.23 1.31
C GLY A 56 10.87 -22.45 2.10
N ARG A 57 11.96 -21.76 1.77
CA ARG A 57 13.27 -21.93 2.42
C ARG A 57 13.39 -21.02 3.64
N LEU A 58 13.79 -21.58 4.77
CA LEU A 58 14.14 -20.78 5.95
C LEU A 58 15.37 -19.91 5.65
N VAL A 59 15.26 -18.59 5.74
CA VAL A 59 16.35 -17.63 5.50
C VAL A 59 16.79 -16.89 6.76
N ALA A 60 15.95 -16.82 7.77
CA ALA A 60 16.31 -16.31 9.11
C ALA A 60 15.47 -17.01 10.18
N GLY A 61 16.00 -17.15 11.40
CA GLY A 61 15.37 -17.84 12.53
C GLY A 61 15.99 -19.22 12.79
N GLY A 62 15.74 -19.80 13.97
CA GLY A 62 16.27 -21.10 14.36
C GLY A 62 17.80 -21.20 14.31
N GLY A 63 18.51 -20.11 14.62
CA GLY A 63 19.98 -20.04 14.52
C GLY A 63 20.50 -19.80 13.09
N LYS A 64 19.66 -19.86 12.07
CA LYS A 64 20.02 -19.61 10.67
C LYS A 64 19.92 -18.12 10.32
N TRP A 65 20.85 -17.65 9.53
CA TRP A 65 20.78 -16.35 8.88
C TRP A 65 21.44 -16.40 7.51
N THR A 66 20.67 -16.12 6.48
CA THR A 66 21.13 -16.01 5.09
C THR A 66 21.32 -14.53 4.77
N PRO A 67 22.50 -14.09 4.30
CA PRO A 67 22.73 -12.70 3.95
C PRO A 67 21.92 -12.29 2.71
N PRO A 68 21.67 -10.98 2.50
CA PRO A 68 20.76 -10.45 1.46
C PRO A 68 21.05 -11.02 0.07
N GLU A 69 22.31 -11.04 -0.36
CA GLU A 69 22.75 -11.45 -1.70
C GLU A 69 22.46 -12.94 -2.00
N ARG A 70 22.10 -13.74 -0.99
CA ARG A 70 21.78 -15.18 -1.12
C ARG A 70 20.30 -15.49 -0.91
N ARG A 71 19.47 -14.47 -0.65
CA ARG A 71 18.02 -14.68 -0.40
C ARG A 71 17.20 -14.80 -1.66
N ARG A 72 17.74 -14.42 -2.84
CA ARG A 72 17.03 -14.32 -4.13
C ARG A 72 15.85 -13.34 -4.05
N ILE A 73 16.09 -12.19 -3.44
CA ILE A 73 15.14 -11.09 -3.29
C ILE A 73 15.62 -9.92 -4.12
N GLY A 74 14.74 -9.36 -4.95
CA GLY A 74 14.93 -8.06 -5.57
C GLY A 74 14.47 -6.95 -4.63
N MET A 75 15.17 -5.81 -4.59
CA MET A 75 14.76 -4.69 -3.77
C MET A 75 14.81 -3.38 -4.54
N VAL A 76 13.73 -2.62 -4.45
CA VAL A 76 13.62 -1.24 -4.91
C VAL A 76 13.56 -0.35 -3.67
N PHE A 77 14.56 0.53 -3.53
CA PHE A 77 14.68 1.48 -2.43
C PHE A 77 13.92 2.77 -2.74
N GLN A 78 13.58 3.52 -1.72
CA GLN A 78 12.84 4.79 -1.80
C GLN A 78 13.55 5.83 -2.70
N ASP A 79 14.89 5.88 -2.69
CA ASP A 79 15.73 6.76 -3.51
C ASP A 79 16.22 6.10 -4.81
N TYR A 80 15.62 4.94 -5.16
CA TYR A 80 15.99 4.06 -6.29
C TYR A 80 17.38 3.46 -6.20
N ALA A 81 18.30 4.04 -5.46
CA ALA A 81 19.69 3.61 -5.25
C ALA A 81 20.39 3.21 -6.56
N LEU A 82 20.21 4.00 -7.63
CA LEU A 82 20.92 3.80 -8.89
C LEU A 82 22.34 4.30 -8.81
N PHE A 83 23.27 3.57 -9.42
CA PHE A 83 24.67 3.96 -9.53
C PHE A 83 24.81 5.10 -10.55
N PRO A 84 25.14 6.33 -10.14
CA PRO A 84 25.08 7.51 -11.03
C PRO A 84 26.14 7.50 -12.13
N HIS A 85 27.21 6.71 -11.98
CA HIS A 85 28.31 6.57 -12.91
C HIS A 85 28.16 5.38 -13.87
N LEU A 86 27.12 4.57 -13.72
CA LEU A 86 26.82 3.45 -14.58
C LEU A 86 25.70 3.80 -15.57
N SER A 87 25.74 3.22 -16.77
CA SER A 87 24.63 3.29 -17.72
C SER A 87 23.38 2.60 -17.15
N VAL A 88 22.23 2.85 -17.78
CA VAL A 88 20.97 2.15 -17.49
C VAL A 88 21.15 0.63 -17.58
N GLU A 89 21.77 0.16 -18.64
CA GLU A 89 22.03 -1.27 -18.84
C GLU A 89 22.99 -1.83 -17.79
N ASP A 90 24.06 -1.11 -17.45
CA ASP A 90 25.03 -1.53 -16.42
C ASP A 90 24.37 -1.51 -15.01
N ASN A 91 23.44 -0.58 -14.73
CA ASN A 91 22.66 -0.56 -13.50
C ASN A 91 21.78 -1.83 -13.39
N VAL A 92 21.07 -2.20 -14.46
CA VAL A 92 20.23 -3.41 -14.46
C VAL A 92 21.10 -4.66 -14.37
N ALA A 93 22.19 -4.74 -15.12
CA ALA A 93 23.14 -5.85 -15.09
C ALA A 93 23.82 -6.02 -13.72
N PHE A 94 23.91 -4.94 -12.91
CA PHE A 94 24.47 -5.01 -11.56
C PHE A 94 23.66 -5.94 -10.64
N GLY A 95 22.35 -6.07 -10.87
CA GLY A 95 21.47 -7.01 -10.15
C GLY A 95 21.78 -8.48 -10.42
N LEU A 96 22.40 -8.78 -11.55
CA LEU A 96 22.71 -10.15 -11.98
C LEU A 96 23.88 -10.77 -11.19
N PRO A 97 23.95 -12.10 -11.05
CA PRO A 97 25.14 -12.78 -10.57
C PRO A 97 26.37 -12.40 -11.39
N PRO A 98 27.58 -12.32 -10.78
CA PRO A 98 28.78 -11.87 -11.46
C PRO A 98 29.11 -12.64 -12.77
N ARG A 99 28.69 -13.91 -12.88
CA ARG A 99 28.86 -14.75 -14.06
C ARG A 99 28.02 -14.30 -15.26
N GLU A 100 26.91 -13.63 -15.01
CA GLU A 100 25.89 -13.26 -15.98
C GLU A 100 25.96 -11.78 -16.38
N ARG A 101 26.83 -10.98 -15.72
CA ARG A 101 26.99 -9.53 -15.96
C ARG A 101 27.63 -9.15 -17.29
N GLY A 102 27.88 -10.11 -18.21
CA GLY A 102 28.41 -9.81 -19.53
C GLY A 102 29.89 -9.41 -19.59
N GLY A 103 30.61 -9.53 -18.50
CA GLY A 103 32.07 -9.26 -18.46
C GLY A 103 32.52 -9.04 -17.03
N GLY A 104 33.24 -10.00 -16.44
CA GLY A 104 33.85 -9.86 -15.12
C GLY A 104 34.83 -8.68 -15.09
N ALA A 105 35.32 -8.29 -13.89
CA ALA A 105 36.28 -7.21 -13.64
C ALA A 105 37.49 -7.21 -14.60
N ALA A 106 37.82 -8.37 -15.22
CA ALA A 106 38.84 -8.52 -16.25
C ALA A 106 38.40 -7.93 -17.63
N ALA A 107 37.11 -7.71 -17.89
CA ALA A 107 36.63 -7.13 -19.14
C ALA A 107 36.66 -5.59 -19.15
N ALA A 108 36.71 -4.96 -17.97
CA ALA A 108 36.93 -3.52 -17.85
C ALA A 108 38.32 -3.07 -18.42
N LEU A 109 39.27 -4.01 -18.54
CA LEU A 109 40.58 -3.80 -19.12
C LEU A 109 40.63 -4.09 -20.64
N ARG A 110 39.59 -4.68 -21.23
CA ARG A 110 39.52 -4.95 -22.67
C ARG A 110 38.65 -3.92 -23.36
N ARG A 111 39.23 -3.03 -24.15
CA ARG A 111 38.57 -2.10 -25.08
C ARG A 111 37.83 -2.87 -26.20
N GLY A 112 36.73 -3.56 -25.89
CA GLY A 112 35.85 -4.18 -26.86
C GLY A 112 34.39 -3.84 -26.56
N PRO A 113 33.43 -3.92 -27.51
CA PRO A 113 32.03 -3.68 -27.21
C PRO A 113 31.58 -4.67 -26.11
N LYS A 114 31.14 -4.12 -24.95
CA LYS A 114 30.55 -4.92 -23.90
C LYS A 114 29.33 -5.62 -24.45
N ARG A 115 29.34 -6.96 -24.51
CA ARG A 115 28.11 -7.71 -24.75
C ARG A 115 27.19 -7.50 -23.56
N ALA A 116 26.09 -6.82 -23.78
CA ALA A 116 25.04 -6.67 -22.78
C ALA A 116 24.59 -8.06 -22.29
N ALA A 117 24.33 -8.16 -20.98
CA ALA A 117 23.77 -9.37 -20.40
C ALA A 117 22.34 -9.59 -20.96
N PRO A 118 22.03 -10.74 -21.56
CA PRO A 118 20.68 -10.97 -22.13
C PRO A 118 19.55 -10.68 -21.14
N ALA A 119 19.71 -11.13 -19.89
CA ALA A 119 18.72 -10.90 -18.83
C ALA A 119 18.49 -9.41 -18.53
N ALA A 120 19.56 -8.56 -18.60
CA ALA A 120 19.42 -7.13 -18.42
C ALA A 120 18.62 -6.49 -19.57
N ARG A 121 18.81 -6.95 -20.79
CA ARG A 121 18.03 -6.49 -21.95
C ARG A 121 16.57 -6.86 -21.83
N THR A 122 16.27 -8.13 -21.53
CA THR A 122 14.90 -8.60 -21.31
C THR A 122 14.23 -7.79 -20.20
N ALA A 123 14.92 -7.50 -19.09
CA ALA A 123 14.37 -6.68 -18.04
C ALA A 123 14.14 -5.22 -18.47
N LEU A 124 15.00 -4.66 -19.34
CA LEU A 124 14.79 -3.33 -19.92
C LEU A 124 13.65 -3.30 -20.95
N GLU A 125 13.44 -4.37 -21.69
CA GLU A 125 12.29 -4.53 -22.58
C GLU A 125 10.99 -4.57 -21.79
N LEU A 126 10.95 -5.32 -20.69
CA LEU A 126 9.80 -5.44 -19.81
C LEU A 126 9.36 -4.06 -19.24
N VAL A 127 10.32 -3.18 -18.93
CA VAL A 127 10.02 -1.82 -18.43
C VAL A 127 9.97 -0.75 -19.53
N GLY A 128 10.09 -1.13 -20.81
CA GLY A 128 10.00 -0.22 -21.97
C GLY A 128 11.18 0.75 -22.12
N LEU A 129 12.35 0.44 -21.54
CA LEU A 129 13.52 1.35 -21.52
C LEU A 129 14.73 0.86 -22.32
N GLN A 130 14.56 -0.14 -23.19
CA GLN A 130 15.65 -0.67 -24.02
C GLN A 130 16.32 0.41 -24.91
N HIS A 131 15.55 1.42 -25.34
CA HIS A 131 16.04 2.53 -26.16
C HIS A 131 16.91 3.54 -25.37
N LYS A 132 16.96 3.43 -24.03
CA LYS A 132 17.75 4.27 -23.12
C LYS A 132 18.89 3.52 -22.45
N ALA A 133 19.23 2.33 -22.92
CA ALA A 133 20.23 1.44 -22.30
C ALA A 133 21.59 2.12 -22.03
N GLU A 134 22.03 3.00 -22.92
CA GLU A 134 23.31 3.72 -22.82
C GLU A 134 23.26 5.01 -21.98
N ARG A 135 22.06 5.49 -21.63
CA ARG A 135 21.90 6.70 -20.80
C ARG A 135 22.37 6.45 -19.38
N VAL A 136 22.64 7.54 -18.66
CA VAL A 136 22.98 7.52 -17.23
C VAL A 136 21.82 8.06 -16.39
N PRO A 137 21.71 7.70 -15.08
CA PRO A 137 20.55 8.02 -14.25
C PRO A 137 20.15 9.51 -14.22
N HIS A 138 21.09 10.43 -14.33
CA HIS A 138 20.78 11.87 -14.30
C HIS A 138 20.12 12.39 -15.59
N GLU A 139 20.13 11.61 -16.68
CA GLU A 139 19.46 11.92 -17.94
C GLU A 139 18.01 11.36 -17.99
N LEU A 140 17.57 10.72 -16.91
CA LEU A 140 16.26 10.08 -16.82
C LEU A 140 15.29 10.90 -15.94
N SER A 141 14.00 10.85 -16.28
CA SER A 141 12.93 11.32 -15.40
C SER A 141 12.83 10.47 -14.12
N GLY A 142 12.08 10.96 -13.10
CA GLY A 142 11.85 10.22 -11.86
C GLY A 142 11.22 8.84 -12.11
N GLY A 143 10.19 8.77 -12.94
CA GLY A 143 9.53 7.52 -13.29
C GLY A 143 10.41 6.56 -14.08
N GLU A 144 11.28 7.07 -14.97
CA GLU A 144 12.25 6.23 -15.67
C GLU A 144 13.30 5.66 -14.72
N ARG A 145 13.80 6.46 -13.77
CA ARG A 145 14.70 5.96 -12.71
C ARG A 145 14.07 4.84 -11.89
N GLN A 146 12.81 4.99 -11.54
CA GLN A 146 12.03 3.96 -10.84
C GLN A 146 11.93 2.67 -11.66
N ARG A 147 11.59 2.77 -12.95
CA ARG A 147 11.52 1.60 -13.84
C ARG A 147 12.88 0.92 -14.01
N VAL A 148 13.98 1.67 -14.08
CA VAL A 148 15.33 1.08 -14.10
C VAL A 148 15.63 0.33 -12.81
N ALA A 149 15.27 0.90 -11.64
CA ALA A 149 15.44 0.22 -10.35
C ALA A 149 14.60 -1.08 -10.27
N LEU A 150 13.38 -1.05 -10.81
CA LEU A 150 12.51 -2.22 -10.91
C LEU A 150 13.10 -3.27 -11.86
N ALA A 151 13.58 -2.88 -13.04
CA ALA A 151 14.28 -3.78 -13.98
C ALA A 151 15.50 -4.43 -13.32
N ARG A 152 16.30 -3.67 -12.57
CA ARG A 152 17.45 -4.19 -11.81
C ARG A 152 17.03 -5.23 -10.77
N ALA A 153 15.90 -5.00 -10.09
CA ALA A 153 15.37 -5.93 -9.10
C ALA A 153 14.83 -7.22 -9.74
N LEU A 154 14.22 -7.12 -10.92
CA LEU A 154 13.60 -8.25 -11.65
C LEU A 154 14.59 -9.07 -12.49
N ALA A 155 15.66 -8.45 -13.01
CA ALA A 155 16.61 -9.10 -13.92
C ALA A 155 17.17 -10.45 -13.43
N PRO A 156 17.46 -10.65 -12.11
CA PRO A 156 17.95 -11.93 -11.61
C PRO A 156 16.90 -13.04 -11.52
N GLY A 157 15.62 -12.79 -11.83
CA GLY A 157 14.52 -13.72 -11.59
C GLY A 157 14.34 -14.01 -10.08
N PRO A 158 14.03 -13.00 -9.27
CA PRO A 158 13.91 -13.15 -7.82
C PRO A 158 12.67 -13.99 -7.45
N GLU A 159 12.69 -14.60 -6.27
CA GLU A 159 11.51 -15.25 -5.69
C GLU A 159 10.55 -14.27 -5.02
N LEU A 160 11.03 -13.06 -4.71
CA LEU A 160 10.28 -11.99 -4.08
C LEU A 160 10.88 -10.63 -4.46
N VAL A 161 10.03 -9.66 -4.77
CA VAL A 161 10.42 -8.27 -4.95
C VAL A 161 9.90 -7.44 -3.77
N LEU A 162 10.77 -6.65 -3.16
CA LEU A 162 10.44 -5.72 -2.10
C LEU A 162 10.52 -4.29 -2.61
N LEU A 163 9.48 -3.47 -2.35
CA LEU A 163 9.43 -2.07 -2.74
C LEU A 163 9.24 -1.21 -1.49
N ASP A 164 10.22 -0.39 -1.18
CA ASP A 164 10.22 0.51 -0.02
C ASP A 164 9.80 1.91 -0.44
N GLU A 165 8.54 2.27 -0.19
CA GLU A 165 7.92 3.57 -0.53
C GLU A 165 8.26 4.05 -1.96
N PRO A 166 8.00 3.24 -3.00
CA PRO A 166 8.54 3.46 -4.34
C PRO A 166 8.03 4.74 -5.02
N PHE A 167 6.93 5.32 -4.56
CA PHE A 167 6.31 6.50 -5.19
C PHE A 167 6.42 7.78 -4.35
N SER A 168 7.03 7.73 -3.16
CA SER A 168 7.06 8.84 -2.20
C SER A 168 7.80 10.10 -2.71
N SER A 169 8.75 9.95 -3.63
CA SER A 169 9.55 11.04 -4.19
C SER A 169 8.93 11.70 -5.44
N LEU A 170 7.68 11.33 -5.81
CA LEU A 170 7.03 11.76 -7.05
C LEU A 170 5.90 12.76 -6.76
N ASP A 171 5.64 13.66 -7.74
CA ASP A 171 4.45 14.51 -7.71
C ASP A 171 3.16 13.69 -7.88
N ALA A 172 2.02 14.27 -7.44
CA ALA A 172 0.74 13.56 -7.39
C ALA A 172 0.25 13.08 -8.77
N THR A 173 0.46 13.88 -9.82
CA THR A 173 -0.01 13.55 -11.17
C THR A 173 0.76 12.38 -11.75
N LEU A 174 2.08 12.40 -11.60
CA LEU A 174 2.97 11.34 -12.09
C LEU A 174 2.81 10.05 -11.26
N ARG A 175 2.49 10.17 -9.98
CA ARG A 175 2.33 9.05 -9.05
C ARG A 175 1.24 8.08 -9.50
N ALA A 176 0.06 8.59 -9.90
CA ALA A 176 -1.07 7.75 -10.32
C ALA A 176 -0.76 6.92 -11.59
N SER A 177 -0.11 7.53 -12.60
CA SER A 177 0.28 6.82 -13.82
C SER A 177 1.36 5.78 -13.55
N LEU A 178 2.37 6.11 -12.75
CA LEU A 178 3.47 5.21 -12.42
C LEU A 178 3.04 4.04 -11.53
N ARG A 179 2.09 4.24 -10.62
CA ARG A 179 1.49 3.13 -9.85
C ARG A 179 0.99 2.05 -10.80
N ARG A 180 0.18 2.44 -11.79
CA ARG A 180 -0.39 1.51 -12.76
C ARG A 180 0.69 0.85 -13.64
N GLU A 181 1.71 1.61 -14.08
CA GLU A 181 2.83 1.05 -14.85
C GLU A 181 3.61 0.00 -14.04
N VAL A 182 3.93 0.30 -12.78
CA VAL A 182 4.65 -0.63 -11.88
C VAL A 182 3.82 -1.89 -11.63
N GLU A 183 2.51 -1.75 -11.40
CA GLU A 183 1.61 -2.88 -11.26
C GLU A 183 1.66 -3.79 -12.50
N LEU A 184 1.47 -3.22 -13.69
CA LEU A 184 1.50 -3.97 -14.95
C LEU A 184 2.85 -4.70 -15.13
N ILE A 185 3.97 -4.02 -14.89
CA ILE A 185 5.30 -4.64 -14.98
C ILE A 185 5.44 -5.83 -14.02
N LEU A 186 4.96 -5.69 -12.77
CA LEU A 186 5.02 -6.78 -11.79
C LEU A 186 4.11 -7.95 -12.17
N ARG A 187 2.91 -7.66 -12.71
CA ARG A 187 1.97 -8.68 -13.22
C ARG A 187 2.54 -9.41 -14.43
N ASP A 188 3.08 -8.66 -15.42
CA ASP A 188 3.70 -9.25 -16.63
C ASP A 188 4.93 -10.11 -16.30
N ALA A 189 5.64 -9.75 -15.23
CA ALA A 189 6.76 -10.54 -14.69
C ALA A 189 6.30 -11.75 -13.85
N GLU A 190 5.00 -11.96 -13.61
CA GLU A 190 4.46 -12.94 -12.63
C GLU A 190 5.17 -12.85 -11.27
N ALA A 191 5.55 -11.63 -10.88
CA ALA A 191 6.36 -11.40 -9.69
C ALA A 191 5.51 -11.51 -8.41
N THR A 192 6.06 -12.17 -7.39
CA THR A 192 5.58 -12.00 -6.02
C THR A 192 6.20 -10.74 -5.47
N ALA A 193 5.38 -9.81 -4.93
CA ALA A 193 5.91 -8.53 -4.45
C ALA A 193 5.31 -8.11 -3.11
N VAL A 194 6.13 -7.47 -2.27
CA VAL A 194 5.69 -6.76 -1.05
C VAL A 194 6.06 -5.30 -1.20
N LEU A 195 5.05 -4.46 -1.19
CA LEU A 195 5.18 -3.01 -1.24
C LEU A 195 4.85 -2.42 0.12
N VAL A 196 5.70 -1.54 0.64
CA VAL A 196 5.35 -0.75 1.82
C VAL A 196 5.10 0.69 1.43
N THR A 197 4.09 1.30 2.04
CA THR A 197 3.71 2.68 1.79
C THR A 197 3.05 3.30 3.01
N HIS A 198 3.01 4.63 3.05
CA HIS A 198 2.16 5.39 3.97
C HIS A 198 0.96 6.03 3.24
N ASP A 199 0.86 5.85 1.93
CA ASP A 199 -0.21 6.38 1.08
C ASP A 199 -1.36 5.37 0.98
N GLN A 200 -2.56 5.81 1.38
CA GLN A 200 -3.76 4.99 1.42
C GLN A 200 -4.21 4.57 0.02
N GLU A 201 -4.14 5.49 -0.96
CA GLU A 201 -4.53 5.18 -2.34
C GLU A 201 -3.62 4.14 -2.97
N GLU A 202 -2.30 4.21 -2.69
CA GLU A 202 -1.35 3.20 -3.15
C GLU A 202 -1.71 1.83 -2.58
N ALA A 203 -1.94 1.77 -1.27
CA ALA A 203 -2.22 0.52 -0.60
C ALA A 203 -3.55 -0.13 -1.02
N LEU A 204 -4.59 0.70 -1.21
CA LEU A 204 -5.91 0.23 -1.60
C LEU A 204 -6.02 -0.13 -3.09
N SER A 205 -5.15 0.45 -3.96
CA SER A 205 -5.26 0.27 -5.41
C SER A 205 -4.34 -0.78 -6.02
N LEU A 206 -3.21 -1.11 -5.38
CA LEU A 206 -2.16 -1.93 -5.99
C LEU A 206 -2.16 -3.39 -5.53
N GLY A 207 -2.55 -3.65 -4.28
CA GLY A 207 -2.39 -4.96 -3.66
C GLY A 207 -3.56 -5.90 -3.89
N ASP A 208 -3.29 -7.19 -4.06
CA ASP A 208 -4.31 -8.24 -3.95
C ASP A 208 -4.77 -8.39 -2.50
N ARG A 209 -3.84 -8.16 -1.56
CA ARG A 209 -4.10 -8.09 -0.12
C ARG A 209 -3.32 -6.94 0.51
N LEU A 210 -3.90 -6.42 1.58
CA LEU A 210 -3.41 -5.30 2.36
C LEU A 210 -3.20 -5.71 3.82
N ALA A 211 -2.06 -5.34 4.38
CA ALA A 211 -1.82 -5.35 5.82
C ALA A 211 -1.76 -3.91 6.36
N VAL A 212 -2.54 -3.61 7.37
CA VAL A 212 -2.45 -2.35 8.11
C VAL A 212 -1.55 -2.56 9.32
N MET A 213 -0.50 -1.74 9.41
CA MET A 213 0.52 -1.84 10.47
C MET A 213 0.53 -0.59 11.36
N CYS A 214 0.49 -0.78 12.67
CA CYS A 214 0.56 0.28 13.67
C CYS A 214 1.43 -0.15 14.85
N GLY A 215 2.32 0.74 15.32
CA GLY A 215 3.15 0.51 16.51
C GLY A 215 3.93 -0.81 16.50
N GLY A 216 4.42 -1.24 15.34
CA GLY A 216 5.16 -2.47 15.17
C GLY A 216 4.31 -3.75 15.00
N ARG A 217 2.98 -3.65 15.02
CA ARG A 217 2.07 -4.80 14.91
C ARG A 217 1.20 -4.72 13.67
N LEU A 218 0.74 -5.87 13.19
CA LEU A 218 -0.32 -5.94 12.20
C LEU A 218 -1.66 -5.76 12.93
N VAL A 219 -2.42 -4.74 12.50
CA VAL A 219 -3.77 -4.47 13.02
C VAL A 219 -4.81 -5.31 12.28
N GLN A 220 -4.65 -5.36 10.95
CA GLN A 220 -5.59 -6.09 10.09
C GLN A 220 -4.89 -6.54 8.81
N VAL A 221 -5.32 -7.67 8.26
CA VAL A 221 -4.90 -8.19 6.95
C VAL A 221 -6.13 -8.70 6.22
N GLY A 222 -6.31 -8.30 4.96
CA GLY A 222 -7.45 -8.73 4.14
C GLY A 222 -7.34 -8.19 2.73
N ARG A 223 -8.38 -8.36 1.93
CA ARG A 223 -8.50 -7.66 0.65
C ARG A 223 -8.71 -6.17 0.89
N PRO A 224 -8.22 -5.28 0.00
CA PRO A 224 -8.36 -3.85 0.19
C PRO A 224 -9.80 -3.41 0.47
N GLU A 225 -10.76 -3.91 -0.31
CA GLU A 225 -12.19 -3.60 -0.16
C GLU A 225 -12.76 -4.08 1.19
N GLU A 226 -12.33 -5.25 1.69
CA GLU A 226 -12.75 -5.78 2.98
C GLU A 226 -12.19 -4.97 4.14
N VAL A 227 -10.89 -4.62 4.06
CA VAL A 227 -10.20 -3.84 5.11
C VAL A 227 -10.77 -2.42 5.19
N TYR A 228 -11.14 -1.84 4.05
CA TYR A 228 -11.76 -0.51 3.99
C TYR A 228 -13.21 -0.51 4.51
N ALA A 229 -14.02 -1.49 4.09
CA ALA A 229 -15.44 -1.58 4.47
C ALA A 229 -15.64 -2.07 5.90
N HIS A 230 -14.77 -2.97 6.40
CA HIS A 230 -14.88 -3.62 7.70
C HIS A 230 -13.58 -3.46 8.49
N PRO A 231 -13.21 -2.23 8.91
CA PRO A 231 -11.99 -2.00 9.68
C PRO A 231 -12.06 -2.69 11.05
N ALA A 232 -10.92 -3.22 11.50
CA ALA A 232 -10.83 -3.99 12.74
C ALA A 232 -11.13 -3.15 13.99
N ASP A 233 -10.74 -1.87 13.99
CA ASP A 233 -10.94 -0.97 15.10
C ASP A 233 -11.13 0.50 14.63
N ARG A 234 -11.39 1.39 15.58
CA ARG A 234 -11.60 2.82 15.29
C ARG A 234 -10.36 3.49 14.71
N TRP A 235 -9.17 3.06 15.12
CA TRP A 235 -7.92 3.62 14.60
C TRP A 235 -7.75 3.25 13.12
N ALA A 236 -7.93 1.97 12.78
CA ALA A 236 -7.86 1.49 11.39
C ALA A 236 -8.92 2.18 10.51
N ALA A 237 -10.14 2.34 11.02
CA ALA A 237 -11.21 3.03 10.31
C ALA A 237 -10.80 4.46 9.92
N GLY A 238 -10.29 5.26 10.88
CA GLY A 238 -9.86 6.64 10.63
C GLY A 238 -8.55 6.74 9.86
N PHE A 239 -7.67 5.75 10.00
CA PHE A 239 -6.40 5.71 9.26
C PHE A 239 -6.60 5.38 7.77
N LEU A 240 -7.62 4.64 7.40
CA LEU A 240 -7.92 4.26 6.01
C LEU A 240 -8.70 5.31 5.23
N GLY A 241 -9.20 6.35 5.87
CA GLY A 241 -9.93 7.43 5.24
C GLY A 241 -10.99 8.04 6.16
N GLU A 242 -11.74 8.98 5.62
CA GLU A 242 -12.83 9.63 6.33
C GLU A 242 -13.87 8.60 6.80
N VAL A 243 -14.35 8.76 8.04
CA VAL A 243 -15.31 7.82 8.63
C VAL A 243 -16.21 8.51 9.64
N ASN A 244 -17.48 8.18 9.63
CA ASN A 244 -18.42 8.49 10.69
C ASN A 244 -18.45 7.33 11.69
N VAL A 245 -18.11 7.58 12.95
CA VAL A 245 -18.25 6.58 14.00
C VAL A 245 -19.57 6.83 14.74
N LEU A 246 -20.53 5.95 14.50
CA LEU A 246 -21.87 6.05 15.06
C LEU A 246 -22.06 5.01 16.17
N SER A 247 -22.51 5.48 17.34
CA SER A 247 -22.95 4.57 18.41
C SER A 247 -24.38 4.13 18.15
N GLY A 248 -24.66 2.86 18.35
CA GLY A 248 -25.97 2.28 18.12
C GLY A 248 -26.24 1.06 19.00
N VAL A 249 -27.44 0.49 18.81
CA VAL A 249 -27.89 -0.73 19.48
C VAL A 249 -28.09 -1.82 18.43
N GLY A 250 -27.28 -2.87 18.50
CA GLY A 250 -27.39 -4.03 17.64
C GLY A 250 -28.64 -4.86 18.00
N ARG A 251 -29.39 -5.25 16.97
CA ARG A 251 -30.56 -6.11 17.04
C ARG A 251 -30.27 -7.52 16.52
N SER A 252 -31.11 -8.46 16.85
CA SER A 252 -31.05 -9.79 16.25
C SER A 252 -31.30 -9.70 14.74
N GLY A 253 -30.39 -10.25 13.93
CA GLY A 253 -30.47 -10.20 12.47
C GLY A 253 -29.43 -9.32 11.79
N GLY A 254 -28.52 -8.67 12.55
CA GLY A 254 -27.44 -7.86 11.97
C GLY A 254 -27.84 -6.42 11.68
N GLU A 255 -28.95 -5.96 12.17
CA GLU A 255 -29.35 -4.56 12.13
C GLU A 255 -28.84 -3.79 13.34
N VAL A 256 -28.42 -2.56 13.12
CA VAL A 256 -28.00 -1.63 14.20
C VAL A 256 -28.77 -0.34 14.09
N GLU A 257 -29.50 -0.01 15.14
CA GLU A 257 -30.25 1.22 15.27
C GLU A 257 -29.36 2.32 15.84
N THR A 258 -29.24 3.42 15.12
CA THR A 258 -28.48 4.61 15.50
C THR A 258 -29.37 5.86 15.47
N TRP A 259 -28.85 6.99 15.93
CA TRP A 259 -29.56 8.29 15.83
C TRP A 259 -29.76 8.76 14.37
N LEU A 260 -28.97 8.24 13.40
CA LEU A 260 -29.07 8.57 11.97
C LEU A 260 -30.02 7.65 11.21
N GLY A 261 -30.40 6.52 11.80
CA GLY A 261 -31.26 5.50 11.21
C GLY A 261 -30.76 4.09 11.50
N VAL A 262 -31.34 3.12 10.77
CA VAL A 262 -31.01 1.71 10.89
C VAL A 262 -30.00 1.34 9.80
N PHE A 263 -28.91 0.72 10.20
CA PHE A 263 -27.88 0.20 9.29
C PHE A 263 -27.89 -1.33 9.30
N ASP A 264 -27.62 -1.91 8.14
CA ASP A 264 -27.28 -3.33 8.02
C ASP A 264 -25.79 -3.53 8.36
N SER A 265 -25.52 -4.35 9.37
CA SER A 265 -24.15 -4.64 9.84
C SER A 265 -24.03 -6.12 10.16
N PRO A 266 -23.80 -6.97 9.12
CA PRO A 266 -23.64 -8.40 9.30
C PRO A 266 -22.55 -8.73 10.31
N GLY A 267 -22.90 -9.46 11.37
CA GLY A 267 -21.98 -9.82 12.45
C GLY A 267 -21.98 -8.85 13.64
N ALA A 268 -22.73 -7.75 13.60
CA ALA A 268 -22.91 -6.90 14.77
C ALA A 268 -23.55 -7.70 15.92
N ARG A 269 -22.99 -7.54 17.11
CA ARG A 269 -23.51 -8.18 18.34
C ARG A 269 -24.75 -7.44 18.84
N SER A 270 -25.65 -8.15 19.51
CA SER A 270 -26.76 -7.50 20.22
C SER A 270 -26.21 -6.64 21.38
N GLY A 271 -26.78 -5.45 21.57
CA GLY A 271 -26.35 -4.48 22.59
C GLY A 271 -25.63 -3.27 22.02
N SER A 272 -24.87 -2.57 22.86
CA SER A 272 -24.12 -1.38 22.42
C SER A 272 -23.01 -1.76 21.44
N VAL A 273 -23.00 -1.08 20.27
CA VAL A 273 -22.00 -1.27 19.22
C VAL A 273 -21.61 0.08 18.62
N HIS A 274 -20.40 0.14 18.04
CA HIS A 274 -19.96 1.27 17.24
C HIS A 274 -19.89 0.83 15.77
N LEU A 275 -20.42 1.65 14.87
CA LEU A 275 -20.37 1.44 13.44
C LEU A 275 -19.33 2.36 12.81
N ALA A 276 -18.55 1.85 11.87
CA ALA A 276 -17.73 2.64 10.95
C ALA A 276 -18.54 2.85 9.66
N VAL A 277 -19.09 4.05 9.48
CA VAL A 277 -19.88 4.41 8.31
C VAL A 277 -19.08 5.34 7.43
N ARG A 278 -18.75 4.90 6.21
CA ARG A 278 -18.05 5.73 5.25
C ARG A 278 -18.96 6.86 4.74
N PRO A 279 -18.42 8.05 4.43
CA PRO A 279 -19.22 9.18 3.95
C PRO A 279 -20.05 8.84 2.70
N GLU A 280 -19.55 8.00 1.80
CA GLU A 280 -20.23 7.53 0.59
C GLU A 280 -21.32 6.47 0.85
N GLN A 281 -21.41 5.95 2.07
CA GLN A 281 -22.48 5.03 2.48
C GLN A 281 -23.73 5.77 3.00
N LEU A 282 -23.73 7.09 2.88
CA LEU A 282 -24.86 7.94 3.24
C LEU A 282 -25.45 8.58 1.97
N GLU A 283 -26.77 8.65 1.93
CA GLU A 283 -27.50 9.39 0.90
C GLU A 283 -27.87 10.78 1.40
N LEU A 284 -27.78 11.75 0.50
CA LEU A 284 -28.18 13.13 0.75
C LEU A 284 -29.19 13.57 -0.31
N ARG A 285 -30.25 14.27 0.10
CA ARG A 285 -31.22 14.88 -0.81
C ARG A 285 -31.59 16.27 -0.32
N GLY A 286 -31.75 17.20 -1.24
CA GLY A 286 -32.28 18.53 -0.94
C GLY A 286 -33.71 18.42 -0.41
N ASP A 287 -33.97 18.93 0.79
CA ASP A 287 -35.28 18.97 1.42
C ASP A 287 -35.35 20.11 2.41
N ARG A 288 -36.26 21.06 2.20
CA ARG A 288 -36.46 22.21 3.10
C ARG A 288 -36.88 21.81 4.51
N GLN A 289 -37.47 20.63 4.69
CA GLN A 289 -37.84 20.04 5.97
C GLN A 289 -36.90 18.91 6.39
N GLY A 290 -35.74 18.79 5.70
CA GLY A 290 -34.77 17.75 5.95
C GLY A 290 -34.21 17.77 7.38
N ASN A 291 -33.64 16.65 7.79
CA ASN A 291 -33.17 16.37 9.15
C ASN A 291 -31.78 16.93 9.47
N ALA A 292 -31.11 17.57 8.49
CA ALA A 292 -29.78 18.12 8.66
C ALA A 292 -29.58 19.43 7.92
N GLU A 293 -28.54 20.18 8.31
CA GLU A 293 -28.09 21.42 7.71
C GLU A 293 -26.64 21.25 7.23
N VAL A 294 -26.33 21.75 6.05
CA VAL A 294 -24.95 21.80 5.51
C VAL A 294 -24.14 22.84 6.27
N VAL A 295 -23.12 22.40 7.02
CA VAL A 295 -22.25 23.29 7.81
C VAL A 295 -20.98 23.65 7.03
N GLU A 296 -20.45 22.69 6.26
CA GLU A 296 -19.22 22.83 5.48
C GLU A 296 -19.32 22.04 4.19
N ARG A 297 -18.72 22.57 3.13
CA ARG A 297 -18.62 21.95 1.81
C ARG A 297 -17.18 22.01 1.31
N GLU A 298 -16.58 20.87 1.06
CA GLU A 298 -15.26 20.72 0.43
C GLU A 298 -15.42 20.13 -0.96
N PHE A 299 -15.19 20.95 -2.00
CA PHE A 299 -15.24 20.51 -3.39
C PHE A 299 -13.89 19.90 -3.79
N ARG A 300 -13.87 18.62 -4.16
CA ARG A 300 -12.67 17.84 -4.49
C ARG A 300 -12.52 17.54 -5.98
N GLY A 301 -13.34 18.17 -6.83
CA GLY A 301 -13.36 17.98 -8.28
C GLY A 301 -14.39 16.95 -8.72
N HIS A 302 -14.10 15.68 -8.61
CA HIS A 302 -15.01 14.58 -8.98
C HIS A 302 -16.06 14.26 -7.91
N ASP A 303 -15.80 14.66 -6.66
CA ASP A 303 -16.72 14.50 -5.54
C ASP A 303 -16.75 15.75 -4.65
N VAL A 304 -17.66 15.74 -3.70
CA VAL A 304 -17.82 16.78 -2.69
C VAL A 304 -18.02 16.12 -1.35
N LEU A 305 -17.22 16.52 -0.36
CA LEU A 305 -17.41 16.14 1.03
C LEU A 305 -18.20 17.21 1.75
N TYR A 306 -19.32 16.83 2.34
CA TYR A 306 -20.18 17.67 3.16
C TYR A 306 -20.03 17.32 4.62
N ARG A 307 -19.91 18.33 5.48
CA ARG A 307 -20.13 18.21 6.93
C ARG A 307 -21.51 18.71 7.24
N LEU A 308 -22.35 17.85 7.79
CA LEU A 308 -23.72 18.16 8.15
C LEU A 308 -23.88 18.20 9.65
N ARG A 309 -24.76 19.08 10.14
CA ARG A 309 -25.28 19.09 11.51
C ARG A 309 -26.70 18.51 11.48
N HIS A 310 -26.87 17.35 12.07
CA HIS A 310 -28.17 16.69 12.16
C HIS A 310 -29.01 17.33 13.30
N GLU A 311 -30.33 17.28 13.21
CA GLU A 311 -31.26 17.84 14.19
C GLU A 311 -31.10 17.24 15.61
N THR A 312 -30.59 16.01 15.72
CA THR A 312 -30.22 15.38 17.00
C THR A 312 -28.97 15.99 17.64
N GLY A 313 -28.28 16.94 16.98
CA GLY A 313 -27.04 17.57 17.43
C GLY A 313 -25.77 16.83 17.01
N GLY A 314 -25.84 15.67 16.34
CA GLY A 314 -24.71 14.95 15.80
C GLY A 314 -24.16 15.60 14.52
N ASN A 315 -22.84 15.50 14.31
CA ASN A 315 -22.22 15.85 13.03
C ASN A 315 -21.97 14.59 12.22
N VAL A 316 -22.14 14.68 10.90
CA VAL A 316 -21.92 13.58 9.98
C VAL A 316 -21.25 14.07 8.68
N LEU A 317 -20.34 13.27 8.14
CA LEU A 317 -19.69 13.49 6.85
C LEU A 317 -20.44 12.69 5.79
N VAL A 318 -20.73 13.32 4.66
CA VAL A 318 -21.36 12.69 3.50
C VAL A 318 -20.53 13.05 2.26
N GLN A 319 -20.21 12.05 1.44
CA GLN A 319 -19.50 12.23 0.18
C GLN A 319 -20.42 11.89 -0.97
N LEU A 320 -20.53 12.82 -1.92
CA LEU A 320 -21.34 12.66 -3.12
C LEU A 320 -20.53 12.98 -4.38
N PRO A 321 -20.92 12.43 -5.53
CA PRO A 321 -20.44 12.93 -6.82
C PRO A 321 -20.72 14.42 -6.99
N SER A 322 -19.82 15.16 -7.67
CA SER A 322 -19.92 16.62 -7.84
C SER A 322 -21.02 17.09 -8.81
N LEU A 323 -21.96 16.20 -9.17
CA LEU A 323 -23.06 16.50 -10.11
C LEU A 323 -24.19 17.31 -9.46
N GLU A 324 -24.44 17.10 -8.17
CA GLU A 324 -25.45 17.81 -7.40
C GLU A 324 -24.75 18.56 -6.25
N LEU A 325 -24.95 19.86 -6.16
CA LEU A 325 -24.31 20.70 -5.16
C LEU A 325 -25.35 21.30 -4.22
N TYR A 326 -25.06 21.22 -2.92
CA TYR A 326 -25.82 21.85 -1.85
C TYR A 326 -24.98 22.99 -1.25
N ASP A 327 -25.61 24.11 -0.92
CA ASP A 327 -24.92 25.25 -0.35
C ASP A 327 -24.86 25.19 1.18
N VAL A 328 -23.85 25.84 1.75
CA VAL A 328 -23.75 25.98 3.21
C VAL A 328 -24.97 26.72 3.74
N GLY A 329 -25.59 26.19 4.81
CA GLY A 329 -26.85 26.66 5.38
C GLY A 329 -28.09 26.01 4.75
N GLU A 330 -27.96 25.22 3.68
CA GLU A 330 -29.07 24.51 3.08
C GLU A 330 -29.55 23.35 3.95
N ARG A 331 -30.87 23.17 4.01
CA ARG A 331 -31.51 22.02 4.71
C ARG A 331 -31.58 20.84 3.77
N VAL A 332 -31.20 19.69 4.27
CA VAL A 332 -31.07 18.44 3.50
C VAL A 332 -31.58 17.25 4.32
N GLN A 333 -32.04 16.23 3.62
CA GLN A 333 -32.37 14.94 4.22
C GLN A 333 -31.17 14.01 4.07
N VAL A 334 -30.56 13.60 5.19
CA VAL A 334 -29.51 12.57 5.23
C VAL A 334 -30.06 11.26 5.77
N ARG A 335 -29.66 10.15 5.17
CA ARG A 335 -30.09 8.81 5.60
C ARG A 335 -29.03 7.77 5.22
N PRO A 336 -29.04 6.57 5.89
CA PRO A 336 -28.25 5.43 5.48
C PRO A 336 -28.54 5.02 4.04
N ALA A 337 -27.50 4.77 3.23
CA ALA A 337 -27.62 4.03 1.99
C ALA A 337 -27.84 2.53 2.31
N ARG A 338 -28.32 1.76 1.32
CA ARG A 338 -28.58 0.32 1.48
C ARG A 338 -27.31 -0.55 1.45
N ALA A 339 -26.18 -0.02 1.87
CA ALA A 339 -24.92 -0.75 1.93
C ALA A 339 -24.67 -1.28 3.36
N ALA A 340 -24.11 -2.48 3.46
CA ALA A 340 -23.67 -3.02 4.73
C ALA A 340 -22.49 -2.20 5.28
N VAL A 341 -22.46 -1.98 6.59
CA VAL A 341 -21.42 -1.22 7.28
C VAL A 341 -20.68 -2.08 8.28
N GLY A 342 -19.39 -1.75 8.54
CA GLY A 342 -18.58 -2.45 9.51
C GLY A 342 -18.93 -2.10 10.94
N SER A 343 -19.02 -3.10 11.83
CA SER A 343 -19.04 -2.89 13.29
C SER A 343 -17.62 -2.90 13.81
N LEU A 344 -17.29 -1.94 14.67
CA LEU A 344 -15.96 -1.81 15.30
C LEU A 344 -15.90 -2.68 16.56
N VAL A 345 -14.74 -3.27 16.77
CA VAL A 345 -14.38 -3.92 18.04
C VAL A 345 -13.71 -2.85 18.91
N ASP A 346 -14.21 -2.65 20.14
CA ASP A 346 -13.62 -1.72 21.11
C ASP A 346 -12.28 -2.23 21.66
#